data_d72a697b32a1856c291c2c8a100806ea
#
_entry.id   d72a697b32a1856c291c2c8a100806ea
#
_cell.length_a   1.000
_cell.length_b   1.000
_cell.length_c   1.000
_cell.angle_alpha   90.00
_cell.angle_beta   90.00
_cell.angle_gamma   90.00
#
_symmetry.space_group_name_H-M   'P 1'
#
loop_
_entity.id
_entity.type
_entity.pdbx_description
1 polymer ?
#
loop_
_entity_poly.entity_id
_entity_poly.type
_entity_poly.pdbx_seq_one_letter_code
_entity_poly.pdbx_strand_id
1 'polypeptide(L)' 'MVSVRKRGKVYEYRFEIASIDGTRKWLTKSGFKTKQEALHEGALAYNEYY' A
#
# COMPACT_ATOMS: atom_id res chain seq x y z
N MET A 1 5.44 0.35 -7.15
CA MET A 1 4.33 1.26 -7.42
C MET A 1 3.18 1.01 -6.44
N VAL A 2 2.67 2.06 -5.84
CA VAL A 2 1.61 1.94 -4.83
C VAL A 2 0.26 2.09 -5.51
N SER A 3 -0.66 1.17 -5.19
CA SER A 3 -2.03 1.23 -5.69
C SER A 3 -2.96 1.58 -4.55
N VAL A 4 -3.92 2.45 -4.80
CA VAL A 4 -4.92 2.86 -3.83
C VAL A 4 -6.30 2.57 -4.40
N ARG A 5 -7.18 2.01 -3.57
CA ARG A 5 -8.55 1.74 -3.99
C ARG A 5 -9.51 2.01 -2.85
N LYS A 6 -10.74 2.32 -3.22
CA LYS A 6 -11.80 2.51 -2.24
C LYS A 6 -12.40 1.18 -1.83
N ARG A 7 -12.58 1.01 -0.54
CA ARG A 7 -13.18 -0.21 -0.01
C ARG A 7 -14.24 0.16 1.01
N GLY A 8 -15.49 0.13 0.57
CA GLY A 8 -16.58 0.55 1.42
C GLY A 8 -16.47 2.01 1.80
N LYS A 9 -16.33 2.28 3.08
CA LYS A 9 -16.22 3.65 3.61
C LYS A 9 -14.78 4.10 3.82
N VAL A 10 -13.82 3.23 3.51
CA VAL A 10 -12.41 3.53 3.74
C VAL A 10 -11.63 3.27 2.47
N TYR A 11 -10.37 3.71 2.47
CA TYR A 11 -9.45 3.46 1.37
C TYR A 11 -8.36 2.53 1.83
N GLU A 12 -7.79 1.77 0.89
CA GLU A 12 -6.66 0.91 1.17
C GLU A 12 -5.56 1.15 0.15
N TYR A 13 -4.34 0.85 0.53
CA TYR A 13 -3.23 0.85 -0.41
C TYR A 13 -2.59 -0.53 -0.43
N ARG A 14 -1.94 -0.83 -1.54
CA ARG A 14 -1.14 -2.04 -1.64
C ARG A 14 0.01 -1.82 -2.62
N PHE A 15 1.08 -2.53 -2.40
CA PHE A 15 2.20 -2.53 -3.32
C PHE A 15 2.94 -3.85 -3.20
N GLU A 16 3.66 -4.17 -4.27
CA GLU A 16 4.43 -5.40 -4.31
C GLU A 16 5.77 -5.19 -3.62
N ILE A 17 6.12 -6.12 -2.76
CA ILE A 17 7.40 -6.11 -2.06
C ILE A 17 8.32 -7.08 -2.79
N ALA A 18 9.47 -6.59 -3.24
CA ALA A 18 10.47 -7.43 -3.84
C ALA A 18 11.01 -8.41 -2.79
N SER A 19 10.98 -9.68 -3.11
CA SER A 19 11.40 -10.72 -2.19
C SER A 19 12.80 -11.21 -2.54
N ILE A 20 13.60 -11.45 -1.51
CA ILE A 20 14.97 -11.93 -1.68
C ILE A 20 15.00 -13.36 -2.21
N ASP A 21 13.98 -14.14 -1.90
CA ASP A 21 13.91 -15.55 -2.28
C ASP A 21 13.11 -15.81 -3.57
N GLY A 22 12.75 -14.75 -4.26
CA GLY A 22 12.02 -14.87 -5.52
C GLY A 22 10.52 -14.98 -5.41
N THR A 23 9.98 -15.01 -4.20
CA THR A 23 8.55 -15.02 -4.00
C THR A 23 8.01 -13.60 -3.96
N ARG A 24 6.92 -13.35 -4.67
CA ARG A 24 6.28 -12.06 -4.66
C ARG A 24 5.36 -11.93 -3.46
N LYS A 25 5.51 -10.86 -2.73
CA LYS A 25 4.65 -10.56 -1.59
C LYS A 25 4.01 -9.21 -1.79
N TRP A 26 2.79 -9.08 -1.32
CA TRP A 26 2.04 -7.83 -1.39
C TRP A 26 1.79 -7.32 0.01
N LEU A 27 2.03 -6.03 0.20
CA LEU A 27 1.66 -5.37 1.45
C LEU A 27 0.36 -4.63 1.20
N THR A 28 -0.63 -4.90 2.04
CA THR A 28 -1.94 -4.25 1.94
C THR A 28 -2.31 -3.68 3.30
N LYS A 29 -2.79 -2.44 3.30
CA LYS A 29 -3.23 -1.81 4.53
C LYS A 29 -4.44 -0.95 4.23
N SER A 30 -5.42 -0.97 5.13
CA SER A 30 -6.67 -0.25 4.96
C SER A 30 -7.01 0.56 6.21
N GLY A 31 -8.16 1.23 6.18
CA GLY A 31 -8.62 2.03 7.30
C GLY A 31 -8.35 3.51 7.15
N PHE A 32 -8.00 3.95 5.95
CA PHE A 32 -7.75 5.37 5.68
C PHE A 32 -9.04 6.04 5.27
N LYS A 33 -9.25 7.26 5.76
CA LYS A 33 -10.50 7.99 5.51
C LYS A 33 -10.55 8.60 4.12
N THR A 34 -9.40 8.94 3.55
CA THR A 34 -9.34 9.57 2.24
C THR A 34 -8.30 8.89 1.37
N LYS A 35 -8.47 9.08 0.06
CA LYS A 35 -7.52 8.56 -0.91
C LYS A 35 -6.13 9.15 -0.71
N GLN A 36 -6.06 10.45 -0.42
CA GLN A 36 -4.80 11.13 -0.19
C GLN A 36 -4.07 10.54 1.01
N GLU A 37 -4.80 10.26 2.07
CA GLU A 37 -4.22 9.68 3.27
C GLU A 37 -3.65 8.29 2.99
N ALA A 38 -4.42 7.46 2.27
CA ALA A 38 -3.96 6.14 1.90
C ALA A 38 -2.72 6.22 1.01
N LEU A 39 -2.74 7.12 0.04
CA LEU A 39 -1.61 7.30 -0.87
C LEU A 39 -0.36 7.79 -0.13
N HIS A 40 -0.54 8.73 0.79
CA HIS A 40 0.56 9.26 1.58
C HIS A 40 1.21 8.16 2.43
N GLU A 41 0.39 7.40 3.13
CA GLU A 41 0.89 6.32 3.97
C GLU A 41 1.49 5.20 3.14
N GLY A 42 0.90 4.92 1.99
CA GLY A 42 1.46 3.94 1.07
C GLY A 42 2.83 4.35 0.56
N ALA A 43 3.00 5.64 0.25
CA ALA A 43 4.29 6.14 -0.21
C ALA A 43 5.35 6.04 0.88
N LEU A 44 4.99 6.34 2.13
CA LEU A 44 5.91 6.21 3.24
C LEU A 44 6.33 4.76 3.45
N ALA A 45 5.37 3.85 3.41
CA ALA A 45 5.65 2.43 3.56
C ALA A 45 6.51 1.92 2.41
N TYR A 46 6.22 2.37 1.20
CA TYR A 46 7.00 1.99 0.02
C TYR A 46 8.47 2.40 0.17
N ASN A 47 8.70 3.62 0.65
CA ASN A 47 10.06 4.13 0.86
C ASN A 47 10.82 3.34 1.93
N GLU A 48 10.11 2.80 2.92
CA GLU A 48 10.75 1.98 3.95
C GLU A 48 11.23 0.64 3.41
N TYR A 49 10.56 0.12 2.38
CA TYR A 49 10.94 -1.16 1.79
C TYR A 49 11.91 -1.01 0.62
N TYR A 50 12.01 0.16 0.07
CA TYR A 50 12.89 0.46 -1.04
C TYR A 50 13.80 1.65 -0.73
#